data_b14b5e6f911515469a10d0d7b9e418a5
#
_entry.id   b14b5e6f911515469a10d0d7b9e418a5
#
_cell.length_a   1.000
_cell.length_b   1.000
_cell.length_c   1.000
_cell.angle_alpha   90.00
_cell.angle_beta   90.00
_cell.angle_gamma   90.00
#
_symmetry.space_group_name_H-M   'P 1'
#
loop_
_entity.id
_entity.type
_entity.pdbx_description
1 polymer ?
#
loop_
_entity_poly.entity_id
_entity_poly.type
_entity_poly.pdbx_seq_one_letter_code
_entity_poly.pdbx_strand_id
1 'polypeptide(L)'
;MKYPKILSIALVSAGLIFPSCDSFFDVNDDPNNITVARATEILPAATTNIGFMGVSDLMRYSNLIMQQFSAQGPVLNNTFTNYERYSISDSDVNNTWNSIFAGILADLEQLIKVSTENGSPHYTGVAKILKAYTYQVTVDAWGDVPYTEGLKFGEVQYPKYDDDAVIYPQLIALLDEGIADLNAPTSLLEPNSFTTIYAAPTWAASKVKWERLANTLKLRMFLHYSESDPAFASQQIRALISSGAEFMKANDDNFQMMFLNQAQRQNPLASIEGGQFRDQFFPNRFLVDLMNTKEDPRRTAYFIPFPFNSTSYKGSSILDATPSALYSRLHSYLKGTASAVNPAGVLANGSIQGTAITYGGDAPSRLLLYSEYNFIRAEAALRFGAPGDAETFFREGIRASMSSAGTTPAAITAYLAANGTLAGTQAARLEQIINQKYIANFGVVMENWTDWRRTGYPNIKPIPTPVAVWNGVPRSLFYPFNEVSSNPNIKQKATLLERVFWDTRP
;
A
#
# COMPACT_ATOMS: atom_id res chain seq x y z
N MET A 1 50.31 3.14 -82.82
CA MET A 1 49.39 4.24 -82.43
C MET A 1 48.28 3.66 -81.56
N LYS A 2 48.17 4.19 -80.40
CA LYS A 2 46.99 4.26 -79.48
C LYS A 2 46.05 3.03 -79.43
N TYR A 3 46.22 2.23 -78.39
CA TYR A 3 45.18 1.86 -77.48
C TYR A 3 45.74 0.97 -76.32
N PRO A 4 46.06 1.54 -75.13
CA PRO A 4 46.05 0.82 -73.92
C PRO A 4 45.48 1.69 -72.74
N LYS A 5 44.20 2.05 -72.78
CA LYS A 5 43.56 2.76 -71.67
C LYS A 5 42.24 2.14 -71.23
N ILE A 6 41.74 1.13 -71.93
CA ILE A 6 40.45 0.50 -71.56
C ILE A 6 40.63 -0.73 -70.63
N LEU A 7 41.82 -1.36 -70.63
CA LEU A 7 42.07 -2.54 -69.81
C LEU A 7 42.36 -2.25 -68.36
N SER A 8 42.74 -1.00 -68.04
CA SER A 8 43.04 -0.61 -66.64
C SER A 8 41.78 -0.26 -65.80
N ILE A 9 40.65 0.06 -66.44
CA ILE A 9 39.39 0.39 -65.73
C ILE A 9 38.61 -0.84 -65.44
N ALA A 10 38.71 -1.93 -66.16
CA ALA A 10 38.04 -3.20 -65.90
C ALA A 10 38.64 -3.99 -64.69
N LEU A 11 39.93 -3.77 -64.38
CA LEU A 11 40.58 -4.46 -63.26
C LEU A 11 40.36 -3.78 -61.88
N VAL A 12 39.97 -2.49 -61.88
CA VAL A 12 39.67 -1.76 -60.64
C VAL A 12 38.21 -1.99 -60.20
N SER A 13 37.31 -2.36 -61.11
CA SER A 13 35.91 -2.64 -60.79
C SER A 13 35.65 -4.07 -60.23
N ALA A 14 36.61 -4.99 -60.33
CA ALA A 14 36.48 -6.37 -59.84
C ALA A 14 36.98 -6.56 -58.42
N GLY A 15 37.56 -5.54 -57.75
CA GLY A 15 38.16 -5.61 -56.42
C GLY A 15 37.25 -5.12 -55.27
N LEU A 16 35.99 -4.78 -55.54
CA LEU A 16 35.08 -4.21 -54.53
C LEU A 16 33.87 -5.09 -54.17
N ILE A 17 33.95 -6.39 -54.45
CA ILE A 17 33.00 -7.35 -53.87
C ILE A 17 33.64 -7.90 -52.58
N PHE A 18 33.68 -7.07 -51.54
CA PHE A 18 33.87 -7.59 -50.19
C PHE A 18 32.56 -8.27 -49.79
N PRO A 19 32.58 -9.48 -49.23
CA PRO A 19 31.41 -10.03 -48.58
C PRO A 19 31.07 -9.06 -47.41
N SER A 20 29.95 -8.39 -47.56
CA SER A 20 29.33 -7.66 -46.44
C SER A 20 29.18 -8.67 -45.33
N CYS A 21 29.88 -8.46 -44.23
CA CYS A 21 29.67 -9.25 -43.03
C CYS A 21 28.20 -9.07 -42.58
N ASP A 22 27.42 -10.14 -42.61
CA ASP A 22 26.04 -10.16 -42.03
C ASP A 22 26.01 -9.64 -40.60
N SER A 23 27.13 -9.68 -39.87
CA SER A 23 27.30 -9.14 -38.53
C SER A 23 27.29 -7.60 -38.43
N PHE A 24 27.28 -6.85 -39.55
CA PHE A 24 27.17 -5.39 -39.50
C PHE A 24 25.71 -4.90 -39.33
N PHE A 25 24.75 -5.76 -39.54
CA PHE A 25 23.32 -5.48 -39.31
C PHE A 25 22.81 -5.95 -37.95
N ASP A 26 23.62 -6.69 -37.22
CA ASP A 26 23.34 -7.12 -35.82
C ASP A 26 23.68 -6.05 -34.78
N VAL A 27 23.84 -4.78 -35.19
CA VAL A 27 24.08 -3.65 -34.26
C VAL A 27 22.88 -3.31 -33.40
N ASN A 28 21.73 -3.94 -33.63
CA ASN A 28 20.54 -3.78 -32.77
C ASN A 28 20.51 -4.69 -31.56
N ASP A 29 21.39 -5.69 -31.42
CA ASP A 29 21.61 -6.43 -30.20
C ASP A 29 22.79 -5.79 -29.45
N ASP A 30 22.50 -4.70 -28.72
CA ASP A 30 23.45 -4.15 -27.76
C ASP A 30 23.65 -5.20 -26.62
N PRO A 31 24.85 -5.83 -26.53
CA PRO A 31 25.10 -6.82 -25.47
C PRO A 31 25.06 -6.24 -24.05
N ASN A 32 25.01 -4.90 -23.94
CA ASN A 32 24.82 -4.19 -22.67
C ASN A 32 23.37 -3.80 -22.44
N ASN A 33 22.48 -3.97 -23.42
CA ASN A 33 21.05 -3.72 -23.30
C ASN A 33 20.34 -5.06 -23.14
N ILE A 34 19.84 -5.34 -21.96
CA ILE A 34 19.07 -6.56 -21.66
C ILE A 34 17.75 -6.46 -22.43
N THR A 35 17.66 -7.11 -23.59
CA THR A 35 16.46 -7.12 -24.42
C THR A 35 15.31 -7.94 -23.82
N VAL A 36 15.63 -8.82 -22.85
CA VAL A 36 14.65 -9.60 -22.08
C VAL A 36 15.03 -9.54 -20.61
N ALA A 37 14.29 -8.77 -19.82
CA ALA A 37 14.49 -8.70 -18.38
C ALA A 37 14.27 -10.09 -17.73
N ARG A 38 15.14 -10.47 -16.79
CA ARG A 38 15.08 -11.77 -16.10
C ARG A 38 14.15 -11.70 -14.88
N ALA A 39 13.56 -12.82 -14.50
CA ALA A 39 12.71 -12.88 -13.31
C ALA A 39 13.43 -12.34 -12.04
N THR A 40 14.75 -12.58 -11.93
CA THR A 40 15.60 -12.10 -10.83
C THR A 40 15.80 -10.57 -10.82
N GLU A 41 15.50 -9.88 -11.91
CA GLU A 41 15.62 -8.42 -12.06
C GLU A 41 14.24 -7.74 -11.90
N ILE A 42 13.19 -8.38 -12.42
CA ILE A 42 11.81 -7.85 -12.38
C ILE A 42 11.26 -7.88 -10.95
N LEU A 43 11.43 -8.99 -10.22
CA LEU A 43 10.83 -9.13 -8.88
C LEU A 43 11.29 -8.06 -7.88
N PRO A 44 12.59 -7.72 -7.76
CA PRO A 44 13.04 -6.61 -6.90
C PRO A 44 12.43 -5.26 -7.32
N ALA A 45 12.30 -4.99 -8.62
CA ALA A 45 11.67 -3.78 -9.12
C ALA A 45 10.19 -3.71 -8.74
N ALA A 46 9.43 -4.77 -9.01
CA ALA A 46 8.01 -4.86 -8.68
C ALA A 46 7.75 -4.74 -7.16
N THR A 47 8.52 -5.45 -6.33
CA THR A 47 8.38 -5.38 -4.86
C THR A 47 8.78 -4.02 -4.31
N THR A 48 9.76 -3.35 -4.91
CA THR A 48 10.14 -1.97 -4.58
C THR A 48 9.02 -1.00 -4.93
N ASN A 49 8.46 -1.08 -6.13
CA ASN A 49 7.37 -0.21 -6.58
C ASN A 49 6.10 -0.40 -5.71
N ILE A 50 5.79 -1.63 -5.30
CA ILE A 50 4.70 -1.91 -4.33
C ILE A 50 4.99 -1.23 -2.98
N GLY A 51 6.23 -1.31 -2.49
CA GLY A 51 6.64 -0.61 -1.28
C GLY A 51 6.47 0.90 -1.39
N PHE A 52 6.84 1.49 -2.52
CA PHE A 52 6.64 2.92 -2.78
C PHE A 52 5.15 3.29 -2.88
N MET A 53 4.32 2.45 -3.51
CA MET A 53 2.86 2.65 -3.56
C MET A 53 2.29 2.79 -2.14
N GLY A 54 2.76 1.97 -1.19
CA GLY A 54 2.31 1.99 0.21
C GLY A 54 2.63 3.25 0.99
N VAL A 55 3.46 4.16 0.48
CA VAL A 55 3.85 5.43 1.13
C VAL A 55 3.72 6.64 0.21
N SER A 56 3.09 6.48 -0.96
CA SER A 56 2.90 7.51 -1.98
C SER A 56 1.52 8.20 -1.87
N ASP A 57 1.03 8.77 -2.97
CA ASP A 57 -0.18 9.57 -3.01
C ASP A 57 -1.42 8.82 -2.52
N LEU A 58 -1.58 7.56 -2.91
CA LEU A 58 -2.74 6.76 -2.50
C LEU A 58 -2.84 6.60 -0.97
N MET A 59 -1.69 6.41 -0.30
CA MET A 59 -1.63 6.40 1.15
C MET A 59 -2.02 7.76 1.73
N ARG A 60 -1.54 8.86 1.14
CA ARG A 60 -1.88 10.23 1.58
C ARG A 60 -3.37 10.51 1.43
N TYR A 61 -3.98 10.16 0.27
CA TYR A 61 -5.43 10.30 0.08
C TYR A 61 -6.22 9.55 1.14
N SER A 62 -5.97 8.25 1.28
CA SER A 62 -6.72 7.41 2.20
C SER A 62 -6.55 7.85 3.67
N ASN A 63 -5.36 8.27 4.08
CA ASN A 63 -5.11 8.68 5.47
C ASN A 63 -5.63 10.10 5.79
N LEU A 64 -5.68 11.01 4.80
CA LEU A 64 -6.34 12.32 4.96
C LEU A 64 -7.86 12.17 5.00
N ILE A 65 -8.44 11.37 4.09
CA ILE A 65 -9.87 11.05 4.08
C ILE A 65 -10.29 10.41 5.41
N MET A 66 -9.48 9.50 5.92
CA MET A 66 -9.75 8.76 7.15
C MET A 66 -9.34 9.50 8.43
N GLN A 67 -8.96 10.77 8.33
CA GLN A 67 -8.60 11.59 9.48
C GLN A 67 -7.49 10.97 10.37
N GLN A 68 -6.54 10.27 9.75
CA GLN A 68 -5.28 9.91 10.41
C GLN A 68 -4.26 11.06 10.31
N PHE A 69 -4.24 11.70 9.16
CA PHE A 69 -3.46 12.91 8.90
C PHE A 69 -4.36 14.14 8.80
N SER A 70 -3.79 15.29 9.08
CA SER A 70 -4.35 16.61 8.79
C SER A 70 -3.32 17.45 8.07
N ALA A 71 -3.75 18.25 7.12
CA ALA A 71 -2.92 19.18 6.37
C ALA A 71 -3.04 20.64 6.88
N GLN A 72 -3.79 20.87 7.93
CA GLN A 72 -3.96 22.15 8.64
C GLN A 72 -4.39 23.35 7.76
N GLY A 73 -5.62 23.32 7.34
CA GLY A 73 -6.22 24.11 6.31
C GLY A 73 -6.19 25.63 6.35
N PRO A 74 -6.51 26.38 7.43
CA PRO A 74 -6.66 27.83 7.26
C PRO A 74 -5.34 28.55 7.05
N VAL A 75 -4.22 27.94 7.46
CA VAL A 75 -2.90 28.57 7.47
C VAL A 75 -2.09 28.20 6.23
N LEU A 76 -2.35 27.03 5.66
CA LEU A 76 -1.62 26.50 4.51
C LEU A 76 -2.60 26.15 3.38
N ASN A 77 -2.56 26.88 2.30
CA ASN A 77 -3.30 26.52 1.08
C ASN A 77 -2.36 25.72 0.16
N ASN A 78 -2.34 24.40 0.35
CA ASN A 78 -1.50 23.49 -0.42
C ASN A 78 -2.31 22.30 -0.94
N THR A 79 -1.70 21.44 -1.73
CA THR A 79 -2.34 20.25 -2.32
C THR A 79 -2.93 19.33 -1.26
N PHE A 80 -2.29 19.17 -0.12
CA PHE A 80 -2.77 18.25 0.94
C PHE A 80 -3.99 18.80 1.67
N THR A 81 -4.11 20.14 1.80
CA THR A 81 -5.34 20.76 2.32
C THR A 81 -6.52 20.54 1.38
N ASN A 82 -6.28 20.52 0.07
CA ASN A 82 -7.31 20.15 -0.90
C ASN A 82 -7.77 18.70 -0.71
N TYR A 83 -6.83 17.75 -0.54
CA TYR A 83 -7.17 16.35 -0.32
C TYR A 83 -7.94 16.12 0.97
N GLU A 84 -7.56 16.78 2.07
CA GLU A 84 -8.31 16.73 3.33
C GLU A 84 -9.73 17.32 3.18
N ARG A 85 -9.93 18.32 2.30
CA ARG A 85 -11.25 18.90 1.94
C ARG A 85 -12.02 18.05 0.94
N TYR A 86 -11.53 16.86 0.61
CA TYR A 86 -12.12 15.97 -0.39
C TYR A 86 -12.06 16.53 -1.83
N SER A 87 -11.19 17.50 -2.09
CA SER A 87 -10.92 18.06 -3.42
C SER A 87 -9.76 17.32 -4.09
N ILE A 88 -10.01 16.06 -4.44
CA ILE A 88 -9.09 15.21 -5.20
C ILE A 88 -9.60 15.18 -6.63
N SER A 89 -8.84 15.78 -7.56
CA SER A 89 -9.21 15.83 -8.97
C SER A 89 -8.78 14.56 -9.73
N ASP A 90 -9.30 14.39 -10.91
CA ASP A 90 -8.88 13.34 -11.85
C ASP A 90 -7.42 13.48 -12.28
N SER A 91 -6.90 14.71 -12.36
CA SER A 91 -5.49 14.97 -12.66
C SER A 91 -4.55 14.59 -11.52
N ASP A 92 -4.98 14.71 -10.25
CA ASP A 92 -4.18 14.33 -9.08
C ASP A 92 -3.87 12.83 -9.07
N VAL A 93 -4.76 11.98 -9.58
CA VAL A 93 -4.61 10.53 -9.55
C VAL A 93 -3.85 9.93 -10.75
N ASN A 94 -3.49 10.74 -11.77
CA ASN A 94 -2.78 10.27 -12.97
C ASN A 94 -1.49 9.51 -12.61
N ASN A 95 -0.64 10.09 -11.76
CA ASN A 95 0.65 9.50 -11.41
C ASN A 95 0.49 8.19 -10.62
N THR A 96 -0.50 8.14 -9.73
CA THR A 96 -0.81 6.93 -8.95
C THR A 96 -1.24 5.78 -9.87
N TRP A 97 -2.15 6.07 -10.79
CA TRP A 97 -2.62 5.11 -11.79
C TRP A 97 -1.49 4.60 -12.67
N ASN A 98 -0.69 5.51 -13.22
CA ASN A 98 0.46 5.14 -14.05
C ASN A 98 1.46 4.26 -13.28
N SER A 99 1.75 4.59 -12.03
CA SER A 99 2.64 3.78 -11.19
C SER A 99 2.09 2.38 -10.96
N ILE A 100 0.78 2.24 -10.81
CA ILE A 100 0.13 0.93 -10.65
C ILE A 100 0.12 0.14 -11.96
N PHE A 101 -0.42 0.71 -13.05
CA PHE A 101 -0.62 -0.04 -14.29
C PHE A 101 0.64 -0.17 -15.13
N ALA A 102 1.35 0.91 -15.40
CA ALA A 102 2.55 0.91 -16.24
C ALA A 102 3.83 0.50 -15.48
N GLY A 103 3.82 0.61 -14.16
CA GLY A 103 4.90 0.17 -13.29
C GLY A 103 4.64 -1.22 -12.71
N ILE A 104 3.87 -1.29 -11.62
CA ILE A 104 3.74 -2.52 -10.81
C ILE A 104 3.10 -3.66 -11.58
N LEU A 105 1.90 -3.44 -12.13
CA LEU A 105 1.13 -4.51 -12.81
C LEU A 105 1.79 -4.97 -14.11
N ALA A 106 2.40 -4.06 -14.86
CA ALA A 106 3.16 -4.40 -16.05
C ALA A 106 4.38 -5.29 -15.73
N ASP A 107 5.14 -4.93 -14.70
CA ASP A 107 6.27 -5.71 -14.23
C ASP A 107 5.82 -7.11 -13.76
N LEU A 108 4.70 -7.19 -13.02
CA LEU A 108 4.17 -8.47 -12.53
C LEU A 108 3.65 -9.36 -13.66
N GLU A 109 3.01 -8.78 -14.69
CA GLU A 109 2.57 -9.53 -15.87
C GLU A 109 3.78 -10.07 -16.65
N GLN A 110 4.80 -9.23 -16.87
CA GLN A 110 6.04 -9.65 -17.50
C GLN A 110 6.76 -10.73 -16.67
N LEU A 111 6.75 -10.62 -15.34
CA LEU A 111 7.33 -11.62 -14.44
C LEU A 111 6.60 -12.96 -14.56
N ILE A 112 5.27 -12.98 -14.57
CA ILE A 112 4.46 -14.18 -14.78
C ILE A 112 4.83 -14.82 -16.11
N LYS A 113 4.89 -14.05 -17.19
CA LYS A 113 5.24 -14.53 -18.52
C LYS A 113 6.62 -15.19 -18.54
N VAL A 114 7.65 -14.45 -18.15
CA VAL A 114 9.05 -14.92 -18.21
C VAL A 114 9.28 -16.12 -17.29
N SER A 115 8.69 -16.12 -16.09
CA SER A 115 8.86 -17.24 -15.14
C SER A 115 8.09 -18.50 -15.56
N THR A 116 6.97 -18.35 -16.24
CA THR A 116 6.23 -19.48 -16.82
C THR A 116 7.00 -20.08 -17.99
N GLU A 117 7.48 -19.27 -18.91
CA GLU A 117 8.24 -19.68 -20.09
C GLU A 117 9.54 -20.41 -19.71
N ASN A 118 10.21 -19.99 -18.65
CA ASN A 118 11.47 -20.61 -18.22
C ASN A 118 11.32 -21.74 -17.18
N GLY A 119 10.09 -22.10 -16.79
CA GLY A 119 9.86 -23.17 -15.82
C GLY A 119 10.20 -22.81 -14.37
N SER A 120 9.93 -21.57 -13.96
CA SER A 120 10.16 -21.06 -12.60
C SER A 120 8.85 -20.75 -11.86
N PRO A 121 7.99 -21.76 -11.56
CA PRO A 121 6.69 -21.55 -10.94
C PRO A 121 6.75 -20.82 -9.59
N HIS A 122 7.84 -20.93 -8.83
CA HIS A 122 7.97 -20.20 -7.57
C HIS A 122 7.96 -18.68 -7.79
N TYR A 123 8.58 -18.17 -8.85
CA TYR A 123 8.48 -16.75 -9.26
C TYR A 123 7.07 -16.40 -9.75
N THR A 124 6.46 -17.28 -10.53
CA THR A 124 5.08 -17.11 -11.02
C THR A 124 4.10 -16.98 -9.85
N GLY A 125 4.24 -17.82 -8.82
CA GLY A 125 3.39 -17.80 -7.63
C GLY A 125 3.51 -16.49 -6.84
N VAL A 126 4.74 -16.01 -6.61
CA VAL A 126 4.97 -14.72 -5.95
C VAL A 126 4.37 -13.58 -6.77
N ALA A 127 4.55 -13.59 -8.10
CA ALA A 127 4.02 -12.56 -8.97
C ALA A 127 2.48 -12.53 -8.97
N LYS A 128 1.80 -13.68 -8.99
CA LYS A 128 0.34 -13.78 -8.89
C LYS A 128 -0.19 -13.23 -7.56
N ILE A 129 0.46 -13.54 -6.45
CA ILE A 129 0.08 -13.01 -5.11
C ILE A 129 0.20 -11.49 -5.08
N LEU A 130 1.31 -10.94 -5.58
CA LEU A 130 1.53 -9.50 -5.64
C LEU A 130 0.56 -8.80 -6.61
N LYS A 131 0.24 -9.44 -7.75
CA LYS A 131 -0.77 -8.96 -8.71
C LYS A 131 -2.15 -8.90 -8.07
N ALA A 132 -2.56 -9.94 -7.35
CA ALA A 132 -3.84 -9.96 -6.63
C ALA A 132 -3.91 -8.85 -5.58
N TYR A 133 -2.86 -8.63 -4.77
CA TYR A 133 -2.80 -7.53 -3.82
C TYR A 133 -2.92 -6.17 -4.51
N THR A 134 -2.16 -5.96 -5.58
CA THR A 134 -2.14 -4.66 -6.28
C THR A 134 -3.51 -4.35 -6.91
N TYR A 135 -4.15 -5.34 -7.54
CA TYR A 135 -5.50 -5.17 -8.05
C TYR A 135 -6.54 -4.98 -6.95
N GLN A 136 -6.44 -5.68 -5.81
CA GLN A 136 -7.34 -5.47 -4.68
C GLN A 136 -7.30 -4.01 -4.21
N VAL A 137 -6.09 -3.45 -4.00
CA VAL A 137 -5.91 -2.04 -3.62
C VAL A 137 -6.48 -1.09 -4.69
N THR A 138 -6.31 -1.44 -5.97
CA THR A 138 -6.77 -0.62 -7.10
C THR A 138 -8.30 -0.63 -7.21
N VAL A 139 -8.92 -1.81 -7.14
CA VAL A 139 -10.39 -1.97 -7.14
C VAL A 139 -11.01 -1.26 -5.93
N ASP A 140 -10.43 -1.39 -4.75
CA ASP A 140 -10.92 -0.71 -3.56
C ASP A 140 -10.84 0.82 -3.67
N ALA A 141 -9.91 1.34 -4.48
CA ALA A 141 -9.77 2.78 -4.70
C ALA A 141 -10.71 3.32 -5.80
N TRP A 142 -10.89 2.58 -6.90
CA TRP A 142 -11.59 3.07 -8.09
C TRP A 142 -12.86 2.32 -8.47
N GLY A 143 -13.12 1.12 -7.95
CA GLY A 143 -14.19 0.24 -8.43
C GLY A 143 -13.78 -0.49 -9.71
N ASP A 144 -14.54 -0.31 -10.79
CA ASP A 144 -14.26 -0.91 -12.08
C ASP A 144 -12.89 -0.50 -12.62
N VAL A 145 -12.10 -1.47 -13.11
CA VAL A 145 -10.77 -1.22 -13.66
C VAL A 145 -10.45 -2.19 -14.81
N PRO A 146 -9.49 -1.87 -15.71
CA PRO A 146 -9.05 -2.82 -16.72
C PRO A 146 -8.39 -4.04 -16.08
N TYR A 147 -9.01 -5.22 -16.21
CA TYR A 147 -8.50 -6.48 -15.67
C TYR A 147 -8.32 -7.55 -16.75
N THR A 148 -9.41 -7.94 -17.42
CA THR A 148 -9.38 -9.02 -18.44
C THR A 148 -8.68 -8.61 -19.73
N GLU A 149 -8.79 -7.35 -20.12
CA GLU A 149 -8.13 -6.72 -21.25
C GLU A 149 -6.93 -5.86 -20.84
N GLY A 150 -6.80 -5.56 -19.55
CA GLY A 150 -5.67 -4.81 -19.01
C GLY A 150 -4.34 -5.53 -19.25
N LEU A 151 -3.25 -4.78 -19.42
CA LEU A 151 -1.88 -5.30 -19.54
C LEU A 151 -1.62 -6.13 -20.82
N LYS A 152 -2.55 -6.17 -21.78
CA LYS A 152 -2.36 -6.79 -23.10
C LYS A 152 -1.71 -5.81 -24.07
N PHE A 153 -0.51 -5.38 -23.73
CA PHE A 153 0.25 -4.39 -24.49
C PHE A 153 0.46 -4.82 -25.95
N GLY A 154 0.11 -3.94 -26.89
CA GLY A 154 0.19 -4.19 -28.33
C GLY A 154 -0.98 -4.98 -28.91
N GLU A 155 -1.79 -5.64 -28.10
CA GLU A 155 -2.99 -6.36 -28.55
C GLU A 155 -4.27 -5.53 -28.37
N VAL A 156 -4.39 -4.84 -27.22
CA VAL A 156 -5.56 -4.04 -26.86
C VAL A 156 -5.12 -2.62 -26.52
N GLN A 157 -5.45 -1.67 -27.41
CA GLN A 157 -5.11 -0.26 -27.22
C GLN A 157 -6.04 0.43 -26.20
N TYR A 158 -7.33 0.09 -26.19
CA TYR A 158 -8.36 0.68 -25.36
C TYR A 158 -9.05 -0.42 -24.56
N PRO A 159 -8.47 -0.87 -23.42
CA PRO A 159 -9.02 -1.94 -22.63
C PRO A 159 -10.38 -1.54 -22.04
N LYS A 160 -11.30 -2.49 -21.94
CA LYS A 160 -12.54 -2.36 -21.18
C LYS A 160 -12.24 -2.34 -19.70
N TYR A 161 -13.12 -1.67 -18.99
CA TYR A 161 -13.18 -1.72 -17.54
C TYR A 161 -14.12 -2.85 -17.13
N ASP A 162 -13.59 -3.78 -16.35
CA ASP A 162 -14.36 -4.90 -15.83
C ASP A 162 -15.05 -4.45 -14.52
N ASP A 163 -16.25 -4.96 -14.29
CA ASP A 163 -17.05 -4.75 -13.08
C ASP A 163 -16.26 -5.24 -11.84
N ASP A 164 -16.17 -4.43 -10.82
CA ASP A 164 -15.42 -4.71 -9.61
C ASP A 164 -15.93 -5.95 -8.87
N ALA A 165 -17.23 -6.22 -8.90
CA ALA A 165 -17.81 -7.44 -8.35
C ALA A 165 -17.40 -8.71 -9.12
N VAL A 166 -17.06 -8.60 -10.40
CA VAL A 166 -16.56 -9.70 -11.23
C VAL A 166 -15.05 -9.89 -11.04
N ILE A 167 -14.30 -8.82 -10.80
CA ILE A 167 -12.85 -8.90 -10.58
C ILE A 167 -12.51 -9.61 -9.26
N TYR A 168 -13.19 -9.28 -8.17
CA TYR A 168 -12.84 -9.77 -6.83
C TYR A 168 -12.76 -11.30 -6.70
N PRO A 169 -13.73 -12.10 -7.19
CA PRO A 169 -13.60 -13.56 -7.21
C PRO A 169 -12.40 -14.06 -8.01
N GLN A 170 -12.03 -13.37 -9.09
CA GLN A 170 -10.87 -13.73 -9.90
C GLN A 170 -9.55 -13.45 -9.16
N LEU A 171 -9.49 -12.40 -8.35
CA LEU A 171 -8.32 -12.13 -7.51
C LEU A 171 -8.15 -13.21 -6.44
N ILE A 172 -9.24 -13.70 -5.86
CA ILE A 172 -9.20 -14.81 -4.88
C ILE A 172 -8.70 -16.09 -5.57
N ALA A 173 -9.19 -16.40 -6.78
CA ALA A 173 -8.70 -17.52 -7.56
C ALA A 173 -7.21 -17.37 -7.93
N LEU A 174 -6.77 -16.16 -8.28
CA LEU A 174 -5.37 -15.86 -8.58
C LEU A 174 -4.45 -16.09 -7.36
N LEU A 175 -4.93 -15.84 -6.14
CA LEU A 175 -4.21 -16.18 -4.91
C LEU A 175 -4.09 -17.71 -4.73
N ASP A 176 -5.15 -18.48 -5.06
CA ASP A 176 -5.11 -19.94 -5.02
C ASP A 176 -4.13 -20.51 -6.05
N GLU A 177 -4.14 -19.99 -7.27
CA GLU A 177 -3.14 -20.31 -8.29
C GLU A 177 -1.72 -19.97 -7.81
N GLY A 178 -1.53 -18.78 -7.21
CA GLY A 178 -0.25 -18.37 -6.65
C GLY A 178 0.25 -19.36 -5.59
N ILE A 179 -0.61 -19.79 -4.67
CA ILE A 179 -0.26 -20.80 -3.65
C ILE A 179 0.11 -22.15 -4.32
N ALA A 180 -0.62 -22.57 -5.36
CA ALA A 180 -0.29 -23.78 -6.09
C ALA A 180 1.09 -23.70 -6.76
N ASP A 181 1.42 -22.57 -7.39
CA ASP A 181 2.72 -22.32 -8.01
C ASP A 181 3.87 -22.29 -6.98
N LEU A 182 3.64 -21.68 -5.80
CA LEU A 182 4.62 -21.73 -4.70
C LEU A 182 4.93 -23.15 -4.24
N ASN A 183 3.94 -24.04 -4.34
CA ASN A 183 4.02 -25.44 -3.92
C ASN A 183 4.44 -26.40 -5.04
N ALA A 184 4.77 -25.90 -6.22
CA ALA A 184 5.29 -26.72 -7.32
C ALA A 184 6.54 -27.49 -6.86
N PRO A 185 6.66 -28.80 -7.20
CA PRO A 185 7.74 -29.65 -6.68
C PRO A 185 9.11 -29.27 -7.21
N THR A 186 9.17 -28.55 -8.33
CA THR A 186 10.41 -28.10 -8.97
C THR A 186 10.25 -26.69 -9.52
N SER A 187 11.30 -25.90 -9.47
CA SER A 187 11.40 -24.57 -10.08
C SER A 187 12.84 -24.34 -10.53
N LEU A 188 13.04 -23.80 -11.72
CA LEU A 188 14.38 -23.48 -12.21
C LEU A 188 15.06 -22.41 -11.36
N LEU A 189 14.26 -21.38 -10.96
CA LEU A 189 14.71 -20.28 -10.12
C LEU A 189 13.84 -20.19 -8.86
N GLU A 190 14.43 -19.73 -7.77
CA GLU A 190 13.76 -19.54 -6.48
C GLU A 190 13.89 -18.09 -5.99
N PRO A 191 12.76 -17.39 -5.69
CA PRO A 191 12.77 -16.01 -5.23
C PRO A 191 13.09 -15.92 -3.73
N ASN A 192 14.32 -16.19 -3.34
CA ASN A 192 14.76 -16.17 -1.94
C ASN A 192 15.37 -14.83 -1.51
N SER A 193 16.59 -14.49 -1.93
CA SER A 193 17.29 -13.26 -1.57
C SER A 193 17.06 -12.10 -2.54
N PHE A 194 16.54 -12.37 -3.73
CA PHE A 194 16.29 -11.37 -4.78
C PHE A 194 14.90 -10.77 -4.70
N THR A 195 14.59 -10.15 -3.59
CA THR A 195 13.33 -9.42 -3.37
C THR A 195 13.52 -8.41 -2.23
N THR A 196 12.78 -7.31 -2.26
CA THR A 196 12.79 -6.31 -1.17
C THR A 196 11.77 -6.63 -0.07
N ILE A 197 10.93 -7.64 -0.30
CA ILE A 197 9.90 -8.12 0.64
C ILE A 197 10.10 -9.62 0.83
N TYR A 198 10.14 -10.09 2.06
CA TYR A 198 10.34 -11.50 2.43
C TYR A 198 11.64 -12.13 1.92
N ALA A 199 12.67 -11.32 1.68
CA ALA A 199 13.99 -11.84 1.40
C ALA A 199 14.45 -12.79 2.52
N ALA A 200 14.97 -13.97 2.14
CA ALA A 200 15.43 -14.97 3.08
C ALA A 200 16.63 -15.75 2.51
N PRO A 201 17.47 -16.39 3.35
CA PRO A 201 18.60 -17.18 2.88
C PRO A 201 18.20 -18.38 2.04
N THR A 202 17.00 -18.94 2.25
CA THR A 202 16.48 -20.09 1.52
C THR A 202 15.07 -19.86 1.02
N TRP A 203 14.70 -20.51 -0.08
CA TRP A 203 13.34 -20.48 -0.58
C TRP A 203 12.32 -20.98 0.45
N ALA A 204 12.61 -22.07 1.14
CA ALA A 204 11.71 -22.63 2.16
C ALA A 204 11.32 -21.59 3.22
N ALA A 205 12.25 -20.74 3.66
CA ALA A 205 11.96 -19.68 4.63
C ALA A 205 11.17 -18.52 4.01
N SER A 206 11.42 -18.16 2.75
CA SER A 206 10.69 -17.13 2.01
C SER A 206 9.26 -17.59 1.67
N LYS A 207 9.14 -18.81 1.11
CA LYS A 207 7.90 -19.44 0.67
C LYS A 207 6.80 -19.40 1.72
N VAL A 208 7.12 -19.79 2.95
CA VAL A 208 6.14 -19.82 4.06
C VAL A 208 5.52 -18.44 4.30
N LYS A 209 6.29 -17.38 4.17
CA LYS A 209 5.79 -16.00 4.34
C LYS A 209 4.86 -15.60 3.19
N TRP A 210 5.20 -15.97 1.95
CA TRP A 210 4.34 -15.73 0.79
C TRP A 210 3.01 -16.50 0.87
N GLU A 211 3.05 -17.73 1.31
CA GLU A 211 1.84 -18.55 1.51
C GLU A 211 0.94 -17.97 2.61
N ARG A 212 1.54 -17.57 3.76
CA ARG A 212 0.82 -16.88 4.84
C ARG A 212 0.21 -15.56 4.38
N LEU A 213 0.94 -14.79 3.57
CA LEU A 213 0.42 -13.57 2.96
C LEU A 213 -0.80 -13.86 2.10
N ALA A 214 -0.70 -14.81 1.17
CA ALA A 214 -1.78 -15.15 0.24
C ALA A 214 -3.05 -15.57 0.99
N ASN A 215 -2.95 -16.43 1.99
CA ASN A 215 -4.09 -16.84 2.81
C ASN A 215 -4.66 -15.69 3.65
N THR A 216 -3.81 -14.79 4.15
CA THR A 216 -4.27 -13.61 4.91
C THR A 216 -4.97 -12.60 3.99
N LEU A 217 -4.49 -12.42 2.77
CA LEU A 217 -5.16 -11.60 1.74
C LEU A 217 -6.53 -12.18 1.36
N LYS A 218 -6.64 -13.51 1.16
CA LYS A 218 -7.95 -14.15 0.94
C LYS A 218 -8.91 -13.88 2.09
N LEU A 219 -8.44 -14.00 3.32
CA LEU A 219 -9.25 -13.74 4.51
C LEU A 219 -9.71 -12.26 4.56
N ARG A 220 -8.82 -11.30 4.24
CA ARG A 220 -9.16 -9.87 4.11
C ARG A 220 -10.25 -9.67 3.05
N MET A 221 -10.04 -10.22 1.86
CA MET A 221 -10.98 -10.05 0.75
C MET A 221 -12.35 -10.68 1.03
N PHE A 222 -12.41 -11.84 1.68
CA PHE A 222 -13.68 -12.41 2.13
C PHE A 222 -14.38 -11.52 3.16
N LEU A 223 -13.61 -10.85 4.03
CA LEU A 223 -14.18 -9.92 5.02
C LEU A 223 -14.79 -8.68 4.35
N HIS A 224 -14.27 -8.23 3.20
CA HIS A 224 -14.84 -7.11 2.46
C HIS A 224 -16.30 -7.36 2.04
N TYR A 225 -16.72 -8.61 1.82
CA TYR A 225 -18.12 -8.98 1.56
C TYR A 225 -19.04 -8.91 2.79
N SER A 226 -18.52 -8.57 3.97
CA SER A 226 -19.27 -8.69 5.24
C SER A 226 -20.60 -7.93 5.30
N GLU A 227 -20.80 -6.90 4.48
CA GLU A 227 -22.03 -6.13 4.40
C GLU A 227 -22.82 -6.39 3.10
N SER A 228 -22.12 -6.60 2.00
CA SER A 228 -22.79 -6.86 0.69
C SER A 228 -23.30 -8.30 0.58
N ASP A 229 -22.56 -9.28 1.09
CA ASP A 229 -22.97 -10.69 1.16
C ASP A 229 -22.42 -11.36 2.44
N PRO A 230 -23.06 -11.15 3.61
CA PRO A 230 -22.64 -11.72 4.88
C PRO A 230 -22.64 -13.25 4.91
N ALA A 231 -23.53 -13.90 4.12
CA ALA A 231 -23.62 -15.35 4.05
C ALA A 231 -22.38 -15.92 3.34
N PHE A 232 -22.03 -15.36 2.19
CA PHE A 232 -20.82 -15.72 1.45
C PHE A 232 -19.58 -15.46 2.33
N ALA A 233 -19.44 -14.27 2.91
CA ALA A 233 -18.32 -13.93 3.80
C ALA A 233 -18.15 -14.97 4.92
N SER A 234 -19.24 -15.26 5.64
CA SER A 234 -19.24 -16.26 6.73
C SER A 234 -18.81 -17.63 6.26
N GLN A 235 -19.37 -18.12 5.14
CA GLN A 235 -19.04 -19.42 4.59
C GLN A 235 -17.58 -19.52 4.19
N GLN A 236 -17.05 -18.55 3.42
CA GLN A 236 -15.70 -18.60 2.90
C GLN A 236 -14.64 -18.42 4.00
N ILE A 237 -14.88 -17.49 4.92
CA ILE A 237 -13.98 -17.26 6.07
C ILE A 237 -13.87 -18.53 6.92
N ARG A 238 -15.00 -19.15 7.27
CA ARG A 238 -15.00 -20.37 8.08
C ARG A 238 -14.36 -21.54 7.35
N ALA A 239 -14.64 -21.71 6.06
CA ALA A 239 -14.03 -22.74 5.24
C ALA A 239 -12.50 -22.57 5.17
N LEU A 240 -12.01 -21.36 4.88
CA LEU A 240 -10.59 -21.07 4.79
C LEU A 240 -9.86 -21.30 6.13
N ILE A 241 -10.44 -20.86 7.25
CA ILE A 241 -9.85 -21.07 8.57
C ILE A 241 -9.83 -22.57 8.95
N SER A 242 -10.87 -23.32 8.59
CA SER A 242 -10.98 -24.75 8.92
C SER A 242 -10.19 -25.65 7.97
N SER A 243 -9.69 -25.14 6.83
CA SER A 243 -8.91 -25.94 5.87
C SER A 243 -7.48 -26.27 6.34
N GLY A 244 -7.03 -25.71 7.45
CA GLY A 244 -5.65 -25.81 7.90
C GLY A 244 -4.69 -24.84 7.19
N ALA A 245 -5.22 -23.85 6.48
CA ALA A 245 -4.41 -22.81 5.82
C ALA A 245 -3.50 -22.10 6.82
N GLU A 246 -2.27 -21.88 6.41
CA GLU A 246 -1.29 -21.12 7.20
C GLU A 246 -1.51 -19.61 7.03
N PHE A 247 -1.58 -18.88 8.14
CA PHE A 247 -1.71 -17.43 8.19
C PHE A 247 -0.50 -16.78 8.88
N MET A 248 -0.41 -15.46 8.85
CA MET A 248 0.60 -14.71 9.59
C MET A 248 0.61 -15.12 11.07
N LYS A 249 1.81 -15.31 11.65
CA LYS A 249 2.01 -15.81 13.02
C LYS A 249 2.72 -14.81 13.95
N ALA A 250 3.42 -13.85 13.37
CA ALA A 250 4.18 -12.85 14.12
C ALA A 250 4.43 -11.60 13.27
N ASN A 251 4.97 -10.53 13.88
CA ASN A 251 5.37 -9.32 13.17
C ASN A 251 6.45 -9.56 12.10
N ASP A 252 7.21 -10.65 12.18
CA ASP A 252 8.17 -11.06 11.16
C ASP A 252 7.50 -11.49 9.84
N ASP A 253 6.21 -11.80 9.88
CA ASP A 253 5.39 -12.11 8.71
C ASP A 253 4.74 -10.85 8.10
N ASN A 254 4.96 -9.65 8.66
CA ASN A 254 4.41 -8.42 8.12
C ASN A 254 4.75 -8.27 6.64
N PHE A 255 3.74 -8.06 5.82
CA PHE A 255 3.92 -7.66 4.44
C PHE A 255 4.28 -6.18 4.40
N GLN A 256 5.57 -5.93 4.32
CA GLN A 256 6.16 -4.59 4.37
C GLN A 256 7.49 -4.56 3.63
N MET A 257 7.84 -3.38 3.11
CA MET A 257 9.17 -3.13 2.55
C MET A 257 9.97 -2.25 3.49
N MET A 258 11.20 -2.65 3.81
CA MET A 258 12.12 -1.88 4.64
C MET A 258 12.80 -0.80 3.80
N PHE A 259 12.76 0.44 4.29
CA PHE A 259 13.62 1.50 3.82
C PHE A 259 14.92 1.55 4.62
N LEU A 260 15.92 2.28 4.11
CA LEU A 260 17.24 2.32 4.71
C LEU A 260 17.61 3.77 5.04
N ASN A 261 18.35 3.95 6.13
CA ASN A 261 18.96 5.25 6.48
C ASN A 261 20.18 5.53 5.58
N GLN A 262 19.91 5.61 4.26
CA GLN A 262 20.90 5.90 3.23
C GLN A 262 20.27 6.81 2.19
N ALA A 263 21.03 7.74 1.64
CA ALA A 263 20.55 8.64 0.58
C ALA A 263 19.92 7.84 -0.57
N GLN A 264 18.78 8.31 -1.08
CA GLN A 264 17.98 7.70 -2.15
C GLN A 264 17.35 6.32 -1.81
N ARG A 265 17.47 5.85 -0.56
CA ARG A 265 16.85 4.61 -0.07
C ARG A 265 15.93 4.84 1.13
N GLN A 266 15.60 6.09 1.37
CA GLN A 266 14.78 6.52 2.49
C GLN A 266 13.28 6.46 2.15
N ASN A 267 12.46 6.27 3.19
CA ASN A 267 11.02 6.38 3.08
C ASN A 267 10.63 7.76 2.55
N PRO A 268 9.86 7.84 1.46
CA PRO A 268 9.45 9.12 0.85
C PRO A 268 8.76 10.07 1.82
N LEU A 269 8.00 9.56 2.80
CA LEU A 269 7.33 10.40 3.78
C LEU A 269 8.35 11.21 4.63
N ALA A 270 9.46 10.57 5.03
CA ALA A 270 10.51 11.27 5.76
C ALA A 270 11.20 12.33 4.89
N SER A 271 11.42 12.04 3.60
CA SER A 271 12.03 12.97 2.65
C SER A 271 11.10 14.14 2.32
N ILE A 272 9.80 13.89 2.15
CA ILE A 272 8.78 14.92 1.89
C ILE A 272 8.66 15.84 3.10
N GLU A 273 8.52 15.30 4.29
CA GLU A 273 8.42 16.04 5.55
C GLU A 273 9.74 16.75 5.94
N GLY A 274 10.88 16.23 5.51
CA GLY A 274 12.19 16.87 5.73
C GLY A 274 12.56 17.94 4.71
N GLY A 275 11.88 17.98 3.56
CA GLY A 275 12.20 18.78 2.39
C GLY A 275 11.15 19.84 2.04
N GLN A 276 10.70 19.80 0.78
CA GLN A 276 9.80 20.80 0.17
C GLN A 276 8.46 20.94 0.88
N PHE A 277 7.94 19.86 1.48
CA PHE A 277 6.65 19.82 2.15
C PHE A 277 6.79 19.72 3.67
N ARG A 278 7.84 20.32 4.21
CA ARG A 278 8.08 20.35 5.65
C ARG A 278 6.89 20.95 6.38
N ASP A 279 6.52 20.26 7.48
CA ASP A 279 5.47 20.72 8.38
C ASP A 279 4.08 20.85 7.71
N GLN A 280 3.79 20.05 6.69
CA GLN A 280 2.50 20.04 6.01
C GLN A 280 1.59 18.90 6.43
N PHE A 281 2.13 17.88 7.12
CA PHE A 281 1.36 16.80 7.70
C PHE A 281 1.40 16.82 9.20
N PHE A 282 0.23 16.71 9.79
CA PHE A 282 0.02 16.66 11.24
C PHE A 282 -0.75 15.40 11.59
N PRO A 283 -0.62 14.86 12.81
CA PRO A 283 -1.57 13.89 13.28
C PRO A 283 -2.96 14.53 13.41
N ASN A 284 -3.99 13.89 12.87
CA ASN A 284 -5.34 14.42 12.93
C ASN A 284 -5.89 14.36 14.37
N ARG A 285 -6.69 15.33 14.73
CA ARG A 285 -7.33 15.43 16.06
C ARG A 285 -8.11 14.16 16.40
N PHE A 286 -8.87 13.62 15.45
CA PHE A 286 -9.66 12.43 15.68
C PHE A 286 -8.82 11.24 16.16
N LEU A 287 -7.71 10.95 15.46
CA LEU A 287 -6.79 9.89 15.87
C LEU A 287 -6.14 10.17 17.22
N VAL A 288 -5.65 11.40 17.41
CA VAL A 288 -4.95 11.78 18.66
C VAL A 288 -5.88 11.68 19.85
N ASP A 289 -7.12 12.18 19.74
CA ASP A 289 -8.11 12.12 20.83
C ASP A 289 -8.55 10.70 21.14
N LEU A 290 -8.73 9.86 20.10
CA LEU A 290 -9.01 8.43 20.28
C LEU A 290 -7.91 7.74 21.10
N MET A 291 -6.64 8.04 20.80
CA MET A 291 -5.49 7.49 21.53
C MET A 291 -5.31 8.13 22.91
N ASN A 292 -5.60 9.43 23.07
CA ASN A 292 -5.53 10.13 24.35
C ASN A 292 -6.56 9.58 25.36
N THR A 293 -7.79 9.34 24.91
CA THR A 293 -8.87 8.79 25.74
C THR A 293 -8.51 7.44 26.38
N LYS A 294 -7.62 6.69 25.72
CA LYS A 294 -7.16 5.36 26.16
C LYS A 294 -5.75 5.36 26.76
N GLU A 295 -5.13 6.53 26.89
CA GLU A 295 -3.72 6.66 27.30
C GLU A 295 -2.78 5.76 26.51
N ASP A 296 -3.02 5.63 25.19
CA ASP A 296 -2.36 4.68 24.32
C ASP A 296 -0.83 4.93 24.26
N PRO A 297 0.00 3.96 24.67
CA PRO A 297 1.46 4.17 24.70
C PRO A 297 2.11 4.29 23.33
N ARG A 298 1.44 3.86 22.22
CA ARG A 298 1.95 4.04 20.84
C ARG A 298 2.11 5.51 20.48
N ARG A 299 1.43 6.44 21.18
CA ARG A 299 1.57 7.89 20.97
C ARG A 299 3.01 8.36 20.97
N THR A 300 3.87 7.77 21.79
CA THR A 300 5.30 8.14 21.89
C THR A 300 6.10 7.84 20.61
N ALA A 301 5.71 6.83 19.84
CA ALA A 301 6.32 6.50 18.57
C ALA A 301 5.62 7.19 17.39
N TYR A 302 4.32 7.44 17.51
CA TYR A 302 3.50 8.04 16.45
C TYR A 302 3.67 9.55 16.38
N PHE A 303 3.77 10.22 17.54
CA PHE A 303 3.72 11.68 17.64
C PHE A 303 4.82 12.26 18.51
N ILE A 304 5.31 13.42 18.11
CA ILE A 304 6.06 14.30 19.01
C ILE A 304 5.05 15.01 19.92
N PRO A 305 5.24 15.04 21.26
CA PRO A 305 4.32 15.70 22.16
C PRO A 305 4.25 17.22 21.91
N PHE A 306 3.14 17.83 22.26
CA PHE A 306 3.00 19.27 22.34
C PHE A 306 2.29 19.67 23.66
N PRO A 307 2.88 20.56 24.46
CA PRO A 307 4.23 21.15 24.30
C PRO A 307 5.35 20.08 24.32
N PHE A 308 6.46 20.38 23.66
CA PHE A 308 7.62 19.48 23.66
C PHE A 308 8.11 19.21 25.11
N ASN A 309 8.61 18.01 25.38
CA ASN A 309 8.96 17.51 26.73
C ASN A 309 7.78 17.35 27.70
N SER A 310 6.54 17.39 27.21
CA SER A 310 5.36 17.00 28.00
C SER A 310 4.94 15.56 27.67
N THR A 311 3.88 15.09 28.32
CA THR A 311 3.18 13.82 28.00
C THR A 311 1.88 14.06 27.24
N SER A 312 1.65 15.31 26.82
CA SER A 312 0.43 15.72 26.12
C SER A 312 0.59 15.64 24.62
N TYR A 313 -0.49 15.26 23.94
CA TYR A 313 -0.54 15.19 22.48
C TYR A 313 -1.76 15.96 21.98
N LYS A 314 -1.56 16.80 20.98
CA LYS A 314 -2.58 17.67 20.41
C LYS A 314 -2.66 17.45 18.90
N GLY A 315 -3.75 16.90 18.42
CA GLY A 315 -4.00 16.71 16.99
C GLY A 315 -4.53 17.96 16.31
N SER A 316 -4.24 18.10 15.03
CA SER A 316 -4.71 19.16 14.15
C SER A 316 -5.99 18.76 13.41
N SER A 317 -6.71 19.74 12.88
CA SER A 317 -7.86 19.55 11.99
C SER A 317 -7.87 20.62 10.92
N ILE A 318 -8.38 20.30 9.74
CA ILE A 318 -8.62 21.27 8.66
C ILE A 318 -9.50 22.45 9.10
N LEU A 319 -10.29 22.29 10.16
CA LEU A 319 -11.17 23.31 10.70
C LEU A 319 -10.50 24.25 11.70
N ASP A 320 -9.23 23.99 12.05
CA ASP A 320 -8.53 24.78 13.08
C ASP A 320 -7.90 26.03 12.51
N ALA A 321 -8.15 27.17 13.20
CA ALA A 321 -7.47 28.43 12.93
C ALA A 321 -6.17 28.61 13.74
N THR A 322 -5.80 27.64 14.59
CA THR A 322 -4.61 27.71 15.43
C THR A 322 -3.34 27.57 14.59
N PRO A 323 -2.28 28.35 14.88
CA PRO A 323 -1.01 28.23 14.15
C PRO A 323 -0.43 26.81 14.20
N SER A 324 0.18 26.39 13.09
CA SER A 324 0.74 25.05 12.90
C SER A 324 1.77 24.64 13.95
N ALA A 325 2.50 25.62 14.50
CA ALA A 325 3.49 25.40 15.54
C ALA A 325 2.93 24.83 16.87
N LEU A 326 1.60 24.96 17.10
CA LEU A 326 0.96 24.61 18.36
C LEU A 326 0.27 23.23 18.35
N TYR A 327 0.80 22.30 17.55
CA TYR A 327 0.31 20.92 17.45
C TYR A 327 1.43 19.90 17.57
N SER A 328 1.09 18.67 17.91
CA SER A 328 1.95 17.51 17.80
C SER A 328 2.39 17.28 16.34
N ARG A 329 3.52 16.60 16.15
CA ARG A 329 4.06 16.26 14.82
C ARG A 329 4.13 14.75 14.65
N LEU A 330 4.16 14.31 13.39
CA LEU A 330 4.45 12.92 13.05
C LEU A 330 5.88 12.56 13.50
N HIS A 331 6.05 11.32 14.01
CA HIS A 331 7.31 10.89 14.61
C HIS A 331 7.86 9.59 14.01
N SER A 332 8.72 8.93 14.73
CA SER A 332 9.58 7.83 14.27
C SER A 332 8.86 6.65 13.64
N TYR A 333 7.64 6.33 14.06
CA TYR A 333 6.88 5.22 13.47
C TYR A 333 6.71 5.33 11.95
N LEU A 334 6.53 6.55 11.44
CA LEU A 334 6.38 6.82 10.01
C LEU A 334 7.66 7.34 9.34
N LYS A 335 8.57 7.96 10.10
CA LYS A 335 9.74 8.65 9.55
C LYS A 335 11.06 7.93 9.82
N GLY A 336 11.05 6.88 10.65
CA GLY A 336 12.23 6.10 11.00
C GLY A 336 13.01 6.65 12.19
N THR A 337 14.25 6.20 12.33
CA THR A 337 15.13 6.53 13.45
C THR A 337 15.29 8.05 13.60
N ALA A 338 14.92 8.56 14.76
CA ALA A 338 15.04 9.98 15.09
C ALA A 338 16.42 10.29 15.66
N SER A 339 16.99 11.45 15.27
CA SER A 339 18.19 11.98 15.93
C SER A 339 17.89 12.45 17.36
N ALA A 340 18.92 12.72 18.15
CA ALA A 340 18.79 13.53 19.34
C ALA A 340 18.21 14.92 18.98
N VAL A 341 17.44 15.46 19.89
CA VAL A 341 16.83 16.79 19.69
C VAL A 341 17.91 17.87 19.76
N ASN A 342 17.93 18.77 18.77
CA ASN A 342 18.69 19.99 18.85
C ASN A 342 17.95 21.00 19.78
N PRO A 343 18.48 21.33 20.97
CA PRO A 343 17.79 22.19 21.92
C PRO A 343 17.48 23.59 21.36
N ALA A 344 18.30 24.13 20.45
CA ALA A 344 18.09 25.43 19.80
C ALA A 344 16.82 25.44 18.92
N GLY A 345 16.30 24.28 18.54
CA GLY A 345 15.06 24.16 17.79
C GLY A 345 13.81 24.03 18.65
N VAL A 346 13.93 24.04 19.98
CA VAL A 346 12.79 24.04 20.91
C VAL A 346 12.47 25.46 21.32
N LEU A 347 11.27 25.94 21.02
CA LEU A 347 10.84 27.32 21.26
C LEU A 347 10.20 27.45 22.63
N ALA A 348 10.18 28.69 23.17
CA ALA A 348 9.65 29.00 24.49
C ALA A 348 8.15 28.66 24.66
N ASN A 349 7.38 28.63 23.57
CA ASN A 349 5.98 28.24 23.56
C ASN A 349 5.76 26.70 23.55
N GLY A 350 6.83 25.93 23.65
CA GLY A 350 6.80 24.47 23.63
C GLY A 350 6.67 23.86 22.23
N SER A 351 6.71 24.67 21.19
CA SER A 351 6.79 24.14 19.82
C SER A 351 8.21 23.73 19.44
N ILE A 352 8.33 22.91 18.40
CA ILE A 352 9.61 22.41 17.89
C ILE A 352 9.72 22.77 16.41
N GLN A 353 10.87 23.32 16.02
CA GLN A 353 11.16 23.62 14.61
C GLN A 353 11.40 22.33 13.84
N GLY A 354 11.02 22.27 12.57
CA GLY A 354 11.15 21.09 11.73
C GLY A 354 12.57 20.54 11.58
N THR A 355 13.60 21.34 11.91
CA THR A 355 15.02 20.92 11.91
C THR A 355 15.53 20.47 13.28
N ALA A 356 14.71 20.56 14.35
CA ALA A 356 15.12 20.18 15.69
C ALA A 356 15.33 18.66 15.84
N ILE A 357 14.60 17.86 15.05
CA ILE A 357 14.77 16.41 14.95
C ILE A 357 14.93 16.07 13.47
N THR A 358 15.96 15.32 13.14
CA THR A 358 16.13 14.71 11.81
C THR A 358 15.79 13.23 11.88
N TYR A 359 15.37 12.65 10.75
CA TYR A 359 14.96 11.26 10.67
C TYR A 359 15.78 10.50 9.64
N GLY A 360 16.08 9.24 9.96
CA GLY A 360 16.83 8.34 9.09
C GLY A 360 16.07 7.92 7.84
N GLY A 361 14.75 8.03 7.85
CA GLY A 361 13.91 7.57 6.75
C GLY A 361 13.84 6.05 6.61
N ASP A 362 14.19 5.32 7.65
CA ASP A 362 14.24 3.85 7.69
C ASP A 362 12.93 3.20 8.21
N ALA A 363 11.86 3.99 8.36
CA ALA A 363 10.56 3.42 8.64
C ALA A 363 10.06 2.57 7.46
N PRO A 364 9.52 1.36 7.71
CA PRO A 364 9.03 0.51 6.64
C PRO A 364 7.75 1.06 5.99
N SER A 365 7.55 0.75 4.70
CA SER A 365 6.24 0.80 4.07
C SER A 365 5.44 -0.41 4.51
N ARG A 366 4.37 -0.19 5.24
CA ARG A 366 3.50 -1.22 5.81
C ARG A 366 2.30 -1.43 4.90
N LEU A 367 2.03 -2.68 4.49
CA LEU A 367 1.02 -3.02 3.49
C LEU A 367 -0.08 -3.92 4.05
N LEU A 368 0.31 -4.99 4.79
CA LEU A 368 -0.58 -5.83 5.57
C LEU A 368 0.17 -6.36 6.79
N LEU A 369 -0.41 -6.17 7.97
CA LEU A 369 0.29 -6.43 9.24
C LEU A 369 -0.29 -7.63 9.97
N TYR A 370 0.54 -8.30 10.76
CA TYR A 370 0.10 -9.35 11.68
C TYR A 370 -0.93 -8.85 12.69
N SER A 371 -0.81 -7.60 13.13
CA SER A 371 -1.83 -6.94 13.94
C SER A 371 -3.18 -6.87 13.23
N GLU A 372 -3.19 -6.51 11.94
CA GLU A 372 -4.39 -6.47 11.12
C GLU A 372 -5.02 -7.85 10.95
N TYR A 373 -4.21 -8.88 10.65
CA TYR A 373 -4.68 -10.26 10.61
C TYR A 373 -5.45 -10.64 11.88
N ASN A 374 -4.92 -10.29 13.05
CA ASN A 374 -5.58 -10.59 14.31
C ASN A 374 -6.91 -9.84 14.49
N PHE A 375 -7.01 -8.58 14.04
CA PHE A 375 -8.28 -7.85 14.06
C PHE A 375 -9.30 -8.43 13.07
N ILE A 376 -8.87 -8.87 11.88
CA ILE A 376 -9.71 -9.62 10.94
C ILE A 376 -10.23 -10.90 11.61
N ARG A 377 -9.40 -11.65 12.31
CA ARG A 377 -9.78 -12.86 13.05
C ARG A 377 -10.74 -12.56 14.19
N ALA A 378 -10.52 -11.46 14.93
CA ALA A 378 -11.41 -11.01 15.99
C ALA A 378 -12.82 -10.69 15.46
N GLU A 379 -12.89 -9.94 14.36
CA GLU A 379 -14.16 -9.63 13.70
C GLU A 379 -14.84 -10.88 13.14
N ALA A 380 -14.09 -11.78 12.49
CA ALA A 380 -14.61 -13.02 11.95
C ALA A 380 -15.19 -13.95 13.04
N ALA A 381 -14.51 -14.05 14.18
CA ALA A 381 -15.03 -14.81 15.33
C ALA A 381 -16.28 -14.15 15.93
N LEU A 382 -16.28 -12.81 16.07
CA LEU A 382 -17.39 -12.04 16.64
C LEU A 382 -18.66 -12.10 15.78
N ARG A 383 -18.52 -11.92 14.45
CA ARG A 383 -19.66 -11.75 13.54
C ARG A 383 -20.14 -13.04 12.92
N PHE A 384 -19.22 -13.94 12.60
CA PHE A 384 -19.49 -15.13 11.78
C PHE A 384 -19.28 -16.45 12.55
N GLY A 385 -18.93 -16.40 13.82
CA GLY A 385 -18.61 -17.60 14.60
C GLY A 385 -17.45 -18.41 13.99
N ALA A 386 -16.48 -17.73 13.37
CA ALA A 386 -15.30 -18.38 12.86
C ALA A 386 -14.47 -18.99 14.01
N PRO A 387 -13.73 -20.09 13.77
CA PRO A 387 -12.95 -20.75 14.82
C PRO A 387 -11.99 -19.82 15.57
N GLY A 388 -11.97 -19.91 16.90
CA GLY A 388 -11.15 -19.11 17.81
C GLY A 388 -11.96 -18.11 18.61
N ASP A 389 -11.31 -17.45 19.57
CA ASP A 389 -11.93 -16.50 20.48
C ASP A 389 -11.66 -15.05 20.05
N ALA A 390 -12.72 -14.24 19.90
CA ALA A 390 -12.64 -12.87 19.41
C ALA A 390 -11.78 -11.97 20.31
N GLU A 391 -11.87 -12.09 21.63
CA GLU A 391 -11.11 -11.28 22.58
C GLU A 391 -9.62 -11.65 22.55
N THR A 392 -9.31 -12.93 22.42
CA THR A 392 -7.93 -13.41 22.29
C THR A 392 -7.26 -12.79 21.06
N PHE A 393 -7.91 -12.81 19.90
CA PHE A 393 -7.40 -12.17 18.68
C PHE A 393 -7.33 -10.64 18.83
N PHE A 394 -8.33 -10.01 19.41
CA PHE A 394 -8.33 -8.58 19.67
C PHE A 394 -7.12 -8.15 20.51
N ARG A 395 -6.85 -8.87 21.61
CA ARG A 395 -5.69 -8.62 22.48
C ARG A 395 -4.38 -8.85 21.77
N GLU A 396 -4.29 -9.89 20.93
CA GLU A 396 -3.09 -10.17 20.16
C GLU A 396 -2.83 -9.10 19.08
N GLY A 397 -3.88 -8.61 18.40
CA GLY A 397 -3.78 -7.50 17.46
C GLY A 397 -3.22 -6.22 18.11
N ILE A 398 -3.71 -5.88 19.31
CA ILE A 398 -3.18 -4.75 20.09
C ILE A 398 -1.72 -5.00 20.46
N ARG A 399 -1.37 -6.17 20.98
CA ARG A 399 -0.01 -6.52 21.38
C ARG A 399 0.96 -6.41 20.21
N ALA A 400 0.61 -7.01 19.08
CA ALA A 400 1.42 -7.00 17.87
C ALA A 400 1.70 -5.58 17.37
N SER A 401 0.65 -4.74 17.31
CA SER A 401 0.78 -3.34 16.92
C SER A 401 1.68 -2.54 17.88
N MET A 402 1.49 -2.70 19.18
CA MET A 402 2.30 -2.02 20.19
C MET A 402 3.76 -2.46 20.16
N SER A 403 3.99 -3.75 19.97
CA SER A 403 5.36 -4.28 19.79
C SER A 403 6.03 -3.69 18.55
N SER A 404 5.31 -3.59 17.43
CA SER A 404 5.82 -2.94 16.20
C SER A 404 6.11 -1.45 16.38
N ALA A 405 5.43 -0.79 17.32
CA ALA A 405 5.67 0.60 17.67
C ALA A 405 6.79 0.77 18.73
N GLY A 406 7.46 -0.31 19.14
CA GLY A 406 8.53 -0.27 20.15
C GLY A 406 8.03 -0.05 21.58
N THR A 407 6.75 -0.29 21.86
CA THR A 407 6.18 -0.19 23.21
C THR A 407 6.77 -1.29 24.11
N THR A 408 7.13 -0.93 25.34
CA THR A 408 7.72 -1.89 26.29
C THR A 408 6.71 -2.96 26.70
N PRO A 409 7.14 -4.20 27.01
CA PRO A 409 6.25 -5.27 27.47
C PRO A 409 5.41 -4.91 28.69
N ALA A 410 5.96 -4.13 29.63
CA ALA A 410 5.23 -3.65 30.81
C ALA A 410 4.07 -2.70 30.43
N ALA A 411 4.32 -1.75 29.51
CA ALA A 411 3.30 -0.83 29.04
C ALA A 411 2.21 -1.56 28.21
N ILE A 412 2.59 -2.55 27.41
CA ILE A 412 1.64 -3.42 26.68
C ILE A 412 0.74 -4.17 27.69
N THR A 413 1.32 -4.78 28.72
CA THR A 413 0.57 -5.51 29.74
C THR A 413 -0.41 -4.60 30.48
N ALA A 414 0.03 -3.40 30.89
CA ALA A 414 -0.83 -2.42 31.56
C ALA A 414 -1.98 -1.96 30.66
N TYR A 415 -1.69 -1.64 29.40
CA TYR A 415 -2.73 -1.24 28.45
C TYR A 415 -3.75 -2.33 28.18
N LEU A 416 -3.32 -3.58 27.99
CA LEU A 416 -4.20 -4.73 27.76
C LEU A 416 -5.06 -5.06 29.00
N ALA A 417 -4.56 -4.81 30.21
CA ALA A 417 -5.37 -4.95 31.43
C ALA A 417 -6.53 -3.95 31.46
N ALA A 418 -6.31 -2.72 30.98
CA ALA A 418 -7.31 -1.65 30.98
C ALA A 418 -8.23 -1.68 29.76
N ASN A 419 -7.72 -2.07 28.59
CA ASN A 419 -8.38 -1.85 27.27
C ASN A 419 -8.51 -3.13 26.44
N GLY A 420 -8.09 -4.29 26.94
CA GLY A 420 -8.04 -5.53 26.16
C GLY A 420 -9.33 -6.37 26.21
N THR A 421 -10.40 -5.90 26.81
CA THR A 421 -11.66 -6.64 26.93
C THR A 421 -12.71 -6.10 25.97
N LEU A 422 -13.32 -7.00 25.19
CA LEU A 422 -14.45 -6.71 24.33
C LEU A 422 -15.75 -6.69 25.15
N ALA A 423 -16.43 -5.54 25.23
CA ALA A 423 -17.60 -5.36 26.06
C ALA A 423 -18.79 -4.75 25.29
N GLY A 424 -19.99 -5.02 25.76
CA GLY A 424 -21.23 -4.47 25.23
C GLY A 424 -21.87 -5.33 24.13
N THR A 425 -22.69 -4.70 23.30
CA THR A 425 -23.37 -5.34 22.17
C THR A 425 -22.37 -5.78 21.08
N GLN A 426 -22.80 -6.60 20.15
CA GLN A 426 -21.97 -7.00 19.00
C GLN A 426 -21.47 -5.77 18.22
N ALA A 427 -22.31 -4.76 18.00
CA ALA A 427 -21.91 -3.53 17.34
C ALA A 427 -20.85 -2.75 18.15
N ALA A 428 -20.99 -2.64 19.46
CA ALA A 428 -20.00 -2.00 20.33
C ALA A 428 -18.66 -2.74 20.34
N ARG A 429 -18.69 -4.07 20.31
CA ARG A 429 -17.47 -4.90 20.20
C ARG A 429 -16.80 -4.75 18.85
N LEU A 430 -17.59 -4.69 17.76
CA LEU A 430 -17.08 -4.42 16.42
C LEU A 430 -16.40 -3.05 16.36
N GLU A 431 -17.03 -2.01 16.93
CA GLU A 431 -16.44 -0.68 17.01
C GLU A 431 -15.09 -0.70 17.75
N GLN A 432 -15.00 -1.43 18.87
CA GLN A 432 -13.74 -1.58 19.61
C GLN A 432 -12.66 -2.26 18.76
N ILE A 433 -13.00 -3.31 18.01
CA ILE A 433 -12.07 -4.00 17.12
C ILE A 433 -11.58 -3.06 16.01
N ILE A 434 -12.50 -2.39 15.32
CA ILE A 434 -12.14 -1.51 14.19
C ILE A 434 -11.37 -0.27 14.66
N ASN A 435 -11.72 0.32 15.81
CA ASN A 435 -10.96 1.42 16.39
C ASN A 435 -9.51 1.03 16.69
N GLN A 436 -9.26 -0.18 17.20
CA GLN A 436 -7.90 -0.67 17.43
C GLN A 436 -7.18 -1.04 16.12
N LYS A 437 -7.89 -1.60 15.13
CA LYS A 437 -7.35 -1.84 13.78
C LYS A 437 -6.96 -0.52 13.11
N TYR A 438 -7.79 0.51 13.22
CA TYR A 438 -7.52 1.85 12.70
C TYR A 438 -6.26 2.48 13.30
N ILE A 439 -6.05 2.37 14.62
CA ILE A 439 -4.82 2.83 15.27
C ILE A 439 -3.61 1.99 14.82
N ALA A 440 -3.77 0.67 14.73
CA ALA A 440 -2.68 -0.23 14.31
C ALA A 440 -2.23 0.01 12.86
N ASN A 441 -3.17 0.35 11.99
CA ASN A 441 -2.95 0.64 10.57
C ASN A 441 -2.60 2.13 10.32
N PHE A 442 -1.96 2.81 11.28
CA PHE A 442 -1.50 4.17 11.10
C PHE A 442 -0.51 4.29 9.94
N GLY A 443 -0.89 5.04 8.90
CA GLY A 443 -0.10 5.20 7.68
C GLY A 443 -0.14 4.01 6.71
N VAL A 444 -1.02 3.02 6.93
CA VAL A 444 -1.26 1.94 5.96
C VAL A 444 -2.18 2.43 4.84
N VAL A 445 -1.88 2.01 3.62
CA VAL A 445 -2.67 2.37 2.43
C VAL A 445 -4.02 1.66 2.42
N MET A 446 -5.09 2.37 2.08
CA MET A 446 -6.45 1.92 1.78
C MET A 446 -7.23 1.26 2.91
N GLU A 447 -6.70 0.30 3.67
CA GLU A 447 -7.48 -0.62 4.50
C GLU A 447 -8.36 0.08 5.56
N ASN A 448 -7.89 1.17 6.17
CA ASN A 448 -8.72 1.95 7.09
C ASN A 448 -9.95 2.57 6.39
N TRP A 449 -9.77 2.98 5.14
CA TRP A 449 -10.87 3.52 4.34
C TRP A 449 -11.84 2.43 3.92
N THR A 450 -11.36 1.25 3.59
CA THR A 450 -12.16 0.05 3.32
C THR A 450 -12.99 -0.35 4.55
N ASP A 451 -12.36 -0.43 5.71
CA ASP A 451 -13.06 -0.77 6.96
C ASP A 451 -14.17 0.24 7.29
N TRP A 452 -13.89 1.54 7.14
CA TRP A 452 -14.89 2.57 7.38
C TRP A 452 -16.06 2.49 6.40
N ARG A 453 -15.81 2.32 5.11
CA ARG A 453 -16.86 2.17 4.08
C ARG A 453 -17.74 0.97 4.37
N ARG A 454 -17.13 -0.13 4.81
CA ARG A 454 -17.78 -1.39 5.14
C ARG A 454 -18.56 -1.33 6.46
N THR A 455 -17.97 -0.82 7.54
CA THR A 455 -18.53 -0.94 8.89
C THR A 455 -19.08 0.36 9.47
N GLY A 456 -18.67 1.51 8.96
CA GLY A 456 -18.93 2.83 9.54
C GLY A 456 -17.99 3.21 10.67
N TYR A 457 -17.08 2.33 11.04
CA TYR A 457 -16.10 2.59 12.09
C TYR A 457 -14.70 2.79 11.50
N PRO A 458 -13.86 3.60 12.14
CA PRO A 458 -14.15 4.44 13.31
C PRO A 458 -15.21 5.50 12.98
N ASN A 459 -15.92 6.00 13.99
CA ASN A 459 -17.00 6.97 13.82
C ASN A 459 -16.48 8.37 13.50
N ILE A 460 -15.74 8.50 12.38
CA ILE A 460 -15.28 9.78 11.88
C ILE A 460 -16.46 10.66 11.48
N LYS A 461 -16.29 11.96 11.61
CA LYS A 461 -17.29 12.93 11.14
C LYS A 461 -16.86 13.49 9.80
N PRO A 462 -17.77 13.55 8.80
CA PRO A 462 -17.50 14.25 7.56
C PRO A 462 -17.09 15.70 7.83
N ILE A 463 -16.14 16.20 7.04
CA ILE A 463 -15.80 17.62 7.06
C ILE A 463 -17.01 18.38 6.47
N PRO A 464 -17.54 19.40 7.18
CA PRO A 464 -18.74 20.08 6.74
C PRO A 464 -18.49 20.94 5.50
N THR A 465 -19.51 21.08 4.65
CA THR A 465 -19.54 22.08 3.59
C THR A 465 -19.74 23.49 4.21
N PRO A 466 -19.20 24.57 3.62
CA PRO A 466 -18.47 24.62 2.35
C PRO A 466 -16.96 24.32 2.46
N VAL A 467 -16.45 23.86 3.60
CA VAL A 467 -15.04 23.50 3.74
C VAL A 467 -14.70 22.26 2.91
N ALA A 468 -15.53 21.21 2.99
CA ALA A 468 -15.46 20.08 2.08
C ALA A 468 -16.18 20.40 0.75
N VAL A 469 -15.66 19.82 -0.35
CA VAL A 469 -16.25 19.93 -1.68
C VAL A 469 -17.53 19.08 -1.80
N TRP A 470 -17.51 17.90 -1.15
CA TRP A 470 -18.61 16.94 -1.19
C TRP A 470 -19.34 16.86 0.14
N ASN A 471 -20.67 16.69 0.10
CA ASN A 471 -21.47 16.45 1.31
C ASN A 471 -21.41 14.98 1.72
N GLY A 472 -20.26 14.57 2.23
CA GLY A 472 -19.98 13.20 2.67
C GLY A 472 -18.51 12.85 2.50
N VAL A 473 -18.08 11.79 3.17
CA VAL A 473 -16.72 11.26 3.02
C VAL A 473 -16.63 10.53 1.68
N PRO A 474 -15.56 10.74 0.89
CA PRO A 474 -15.34 10.03 -0.37
C PRO A 474 -15.48 8.51 -0.24
N ARG A 475 -16.04 7.87 -1.28
CA ARG A 475 -16.26 6.42 -1.37
C ARG A 475 -15.38 5.74 -2.40
N SER A 476 -14.92 6.51 -3.41
CA SER A 476 -13.94 6.08 -4.41
C SER A 476 -13.19 7.29 -4.95
N LEU A 477 -12.18 7.06 -5.80
CA LEU A 477 -11.47 8.11 -6.52
C LEU A 477 -12.04 8.31 -7.92
N PHE A 478 -11.85 9.50 -8.49
CA PHE A 478 -12.07 9.73 -9.91
C PHE A 478 -11.13 8.87 -10.75
N TYR A 479 -11.59 8.47 -11.93
CA TYR A 479 -10.69 7.91 -12.94
C TYR A 479 -9.71 8.96 -13.41
N PRO A 480 -8.46 8.57 -13.76
CA PRO A 480 -7.46 9.53 -14.19
C PRO A 480 -7.89 10.31 -15.42
N PHE A 481 -7.60 11.59 -15.45
CA PHE A 481 -7.88 12.45 -16.61
C PHE A 481 -7.32 11.85 -17.91
N ASN A 482 -6.09 11.32 -17.87
CA ASN A 482 -5.45 10.73 -19.05
C ASN A 482 -6.22 9.51 -19.59
N GLU A 483 -6.74 8.66 -18.70
CA GLU A 483 -7.57 7.51 -19.10
C GLU A 483 -8.88 7.95 -19.73
N VAL A 484 -9.62 8.82 -19.06
CA VAL A 484 -10.95 9.28 -19.54
C VAL A 484 -10.84 10.04 -20.86
N SER A 485 -9.74 10.76 -21.07
CA SER A 485 -9.51 11.52 -22.31
C SER A 485 -9.06 10.68 -23.50
N SER A 486 -8.43 9.51 -23.25
CA SER A 486 -7.85 8.67 -24.31
C SER A 486 -8.62 7.37 -24.56
N ASN A 487 -9.25 6.78 -23.55
CA ASN A 487 -9.95 5.51 -23.65
C ASN A 487 -11.47 5.71 -23.77
N PRO A 488 -12.10 5.41 -24.92
CA PRO A 488 -13.53 5.60 -25.13
C PRO A 488 -14.42 4.63 -24.30
N ASN A 489 -13.83 3.61 -23.69
CA ASN A 489 -14.56 2.58 -22.94
C ASN A 489 -14.84 2.98 -21.48
N ILE A 490 -14.39 4.16 -21.04
CA ILE A 490 -14.62 4.65 -19.68
C ILE A 490 -15.26 6.04 -19.69
N LYS A 491 -16.13 6.27 -18.72
CA LYS A 491 -16.70 7.60 -18.42
C LYS A 491 -16.30 8.02 -17.01
N GLN A 492 -16.06 9.31 -16.85
CA GLN A 492 -15.77 9.85 -15.53
C GLN A 492 -16.95 9.69 -14.58
N LYS A 493 -16.65 9.41 -13.33
CA LYS A 493 -17.60 9.43 -12.23
C LYS A 493 -18.16 10.84 -12.03
N ALA A 494 -19.42 10.91 -11.60
CA ALA A 494 -20.05 12.19 -11.30
C ALA A 494 -19.52 12.80 -10.00
N THR A 495 -19.18 11.97 -9.02
CA THR A 495 -18.73 12.39 -7.68
C THR A 495 -17.78 11.38 -7.07
N LEU A 496 -17.01 11.80 -6.05
CA LEU A 496 -16.22 10.89 -5.20
C LEU A 496 -17.09 10.05 -4.23
N LEU A 497 -18.41 10.23 -4.25
CA LEU A 497 -19.34 9.48 -3.40
C LEU A 497 -19.85 8.20 -4.07
N GLU A 498 -19.46 7.93 -5.31
CA GLU A 498 -19.74 6.67 -5.99
C GLU A 498 -19.03 5.51 -5.31
N ARG A 499 -19.73 4.37 -5.23
CA ARG A 499 -19.35 3.25 -4.38
C ARG A 499 -18.72 2.11 -5.20
N VAL A 500 -17.90 1.34 -4.55
CA VAL A 500 -17.48 0.01 -5.02
C VAL A 500 -18.51 -1.03 -4.61
N PHE A 501 -18.52 -2.22 -5.23
CA PHE A 501 -19.59 -3.21 -5.08
C PHE A 501 -19.87 -3.65 -3.64
N TRP A 502 -18.83 -3.76 -2.81
CA TRP A 502 -18.97 -4.21 -1.42
C TRP A 502 -19.35 -3.08 -0.44
N ASP A 503 -19.30 -1.81 -0.87
CA ASP A 503 -19.68 -0.65 -0.06
C ASP A 503 -21.19 -0.40 -0.16
N THR A 504 -21.96 -1.19 0.55
CA THR A 504 -23.44 -1.14 0.52
C THR A 504 -24.06 -0.36 1.68
N ARG A 505 -23.25 0.06 2.65
CA ARG A 505 -23.72 0.77 3.83
C ARG A 505 -24.22 2.18 3.47
N PRO A 506 -25.38 2.63 4.03
CA PRO A 506 -25.96 3.96 3.74
C PRO A 506 -25.03 5.14 4.00
#